data_b7bf9427f408419c24023fb1671f59fb
#
_entry.id   b7bf9427f408419c24023fb1671f59fb
#
_cell.length_a   1.000
_cell.length_b   1.000
_cell.length_c   1.000
_cell.angle_alpha   90.00
_cell.angle_beta   90.00
_cell.angle_gamma   90.00
#
_symmetry.space_group_name_H-M   'P 1'
#
loop_
_entity.id
_entity.type
_entity.pdbx_description
1 polymer ?
#
loop_
_entity_poly.entity_id
_entity_poly.type
_entity_poly.pdbx_seq_one_letter_code
_entity_poly.pdbx_strand_id
1 'polypeptide(L)'
;MIQTIRKAWGIPELRKKIIFTLLILLIFRIGNAITVPYVDVGLLETYLDQMGGTILGLYNVMSGGAFAQATVFALSIQPYINASIIIQLLTVAIPALERLAKDGGEEGRKKIQSITRYTTVGIAILQAVGYYFMMRNYNLLASDATGIWPALVIVVSFIAGSSFVMWMGEQVTEFGIGNGISIILFAGILSRIPVSYTHLTLPTNREV
;
A
#
# COMPACT_ATOMS: atom_id res chain seq x y z
N MET A 1 29.84 -0.22 12.62
CA MET A 1 28.42 0.09 12.36
C MET A 1 27.84 1.13 13.34
N ILE A 2 27.88 0.92 14.65
CA ILE A 2 27.30 1.88 15.64
C ILE A 2 27.93 3.26 15.56
N GLN A 3 29.24 3.36 15.39
CA GLN A 3 29.93 4.66 15.24
C GLN A 3 29.54 5.41 13.94
N THR A 4 29.24 4.68 12.87
CA THR A 4 28.77 5.27 11.60
C THR A 4 27.37 5.84 11.75
N ILE A 5 26.47 5.14 12.45
CA ILE A 5 25.11 5.61 12.77
C ILE A 5 25.18 6.85 13.67
N ARG A 6 26.05 6.84 14.67
CA ARG A 6 26.24 8.00 15.58
C ARG A 6 26.80 9.24 14.86
N LYS A 7 27.72 9.04 13.90
CA LYS A 7 28.24 10.14 13.06
C LYS A 7 27.17 10.66 12.09
N ALA A 8 26.36 9.77 11.49
CA ALA A 8 25.25 10.15 10.62
C ALA A 8 24.18 10.97 11.37
N TRP A 9 23.89 10.64 12.63
CA TRP A 9 22.97 11.41 13.48
C TRP A 9 23.45 12.83 13.82
N GLY A 10 24.77 13.06 13.73
CA GLY A 10 25.39 14.37 13.91
C GLY A 10 25.18 15.35 12.74
N ILE A 11 24.71 14.87 11.58
CA ILE A 11 24.45 15.69 10.39
C ILE A 11 22.99 16.16 10.45
N PRO A 12 22.71 17.48 10.61
CA PRO A 12 21.34 17.99 10.82
C PRO A 12 20.39 17.67 9.66
N GLU A 13 20.87 17.70 8.43
CA GLU A 13 20.10 17.42 7.22
C GLU A 13 19.65 15.95 7.17
N LEU A 14 20.55 15.02 7.45
CA LEU A 14 20.25 13.59 7.45
C LEU A 14 19.28 13.23 8.57
N ARG A 15 19.46 13.83 9.76
CA ARG A 15 18.55 13.65 10.88
C ARG A 15 17.13 14.11 10.54
N LYS A 16 16.96 15.26 9.89
CA LYS A 16 15.64 15.76 9.45
C LYS A 16 14.97 14.77 8.49
N LYS A 17 15.70 14.24 7.51
CA LYS A 17 15.21 13.26 6.55
C LYS A 17 14.79 11.94 7.21
N ILE A 18 15.59 11.45 8.17
CA ILE A 18 15.26 10.24 8.94
C ILE A 18 13.97 10.45 9.74
N ILE A 19 13.88 11.54 10.50
CA ILE A 19 12.71 11.85 11.33
C ILE A 19 11.46 11.98 10.46
N PHE A 20 11.57 12.67 9.33
CA PHE A 20 10.46 12.81 8.38
C PHE A 20 9.98 11.45 7.86
N THR A 21 10.90 10.58 7.44
CA THR A 21 10.58 9.22 6.97
C THR A 21 9.89 8.41 8.06
N LEU A 22 10.40 8.44 9.30
CA LEU A 22 9.80 7.73 10.44
C LEU A 22 8.40 8.26 10.75
N LEU A 23 8.18 9.58 10.66
CA LEU A 23 6.88 10.19 10.88
C LEU A 23 5.86 9.72 9.84
N ILE A 24 6.23 9.69 8.57
CA ILE A 24 5.36 9.17 7.49
C ILE A 24 5.05 7.68 7.71
N LEU A 25 6.03 6.87 8.10
CA LEU A 25 5.82 5.46 8.42
C LEU A 25 4.87 5.27 9.61
N LEU A 26 4.95 6.15 10.61
CA LEU A 26 4.03 6.14 11.74
C LEU A 26 2.60 6.48 11.30
N ILE A 27 2.41 7.49 10.45
CA ILE A 27 1.10 7.82 9.87
C ILE A 27 0.56 6.65 9.06
N PHE A 28 1.39 6.02 8.23
CA PHE A 28 1.03 4.82 7.48
C PHE A 28 0.58 3.68 8.42
N ARG A 29 1.26 3.50 9.55
CA ARG A 29 0.90 2.48 10.53
C ARG A 29 -0.42 2.77 11.23
N ILE A 30 -0.70 4.02 11.58
CA ILE A 30 -1.98 4.45 12.16
C ILE A 30 -3.12 4.21 11.15
N GLY A 31 -2.94 4.57 9.88
CA GLY A 31 -3.96 4.34 8.84
C GLY A 31 -4.27 2.88 8.58
N ASN A 32 -3.29 1.99 8.78
CA ASN A 32 -3.51 0.54 8.72
C ASN A 32 -4.33 -0.02 9.91
N ALA A 33 -4.56 0.76 10.95
CA ALA A 33 -5.41 0.37 12.07
C ALA A 33 -6.86 0.87 11.93
N ILE A 34 -7.15 1.71 10.93
CA ILE A 34 -8.49 2.29 10.71
C ILE A 34 -9.23 1.39 9.71
N THR A 35 -10.19 0.63 10.18
CA THR A 35 -11.04 -0.23 9.34
C THR A 35 -12.14 0.57 8.65
N VAL A 36 -12.48 0.18 7.42
CA VAL A 36 -13.60 0.78 6.67
C VAL A 36 -14.92 0.27 7.24
N PRO A 37 -15.91 1.13 7.46
CA PRO A 37 -17.21 0.71 7.96
C PRO A 37 -17.94 -0.23 6.97
N TYR A 38 -18.93 -0.95 7.45
CA TYR A 38 -19.76 -1.89 6.70
C TYR A 38 -19.07 -3.17 6.22
N VAL A 39 -17.86 -3.49 6.68
CA VAL A 39 -17.16 -4.74 6.39
C VAL A 39 -17.07 -5.60 7.64
N ASP A 40 -17.39 -6.88 7.54
CA ASP A 40 -17.16 -7.85 8.62
C ASP A 40 -15.72 -8.36 8.54
N VAL A 41 -14.86 -7.75 9.36
CA VAL A 41 -13.42 -8.05 9.40
C VAL A 41 -13.15 -9.50 9.81
N GLY A 42 -13.95 -10.07 10.73
CA GLY A 42 -13.74 -11.43 11.21
C GLY A 42 -13.98 -12.49 10.11
N LEU A 43 -15.05 -12.31 9.33
CA LEU A 43 -15.34 -13.18 8.20
C LEU A 43 -14.29 -13.01 7.10
N LEU A 44 -13.85 -11.78 6.84
CA LEU A 44 -12.86 -11.48 5.82
C LEU A 44 -11.49 -12.08 6.16
N GLU A 45 -11.02 -11.96 7.40
CA GLU A 45 -9.77 -12.58 7.86
C GLU A 45 -9.83 -14.10 7.71
N THR A 46 -10.90 -14.73 8.17
CA THR A 46 -11.09 -16.19 8.04
C THR A 46 -11.07 -16.64 6.57
N TYR A 47 -11.73 -15.90 5.69
CA TYR A 47 -11.75 -16.18 4.26
C TYR A 47 -10.35 -16.08 3.63
N LEU A 48 -9.61 -15.04 3.95
CA LEU A 48 -8.27 -14.81 3.40
C LEU A 48 -7.22 -15.76 3.97
N ASP A 49 -7.36 -16.20 5.21
CA ASP A 49 -6.48 -17.21 5.81
C ASP A 49 -6.61 -18.56 5.10
N GLN A 50 -7.83 -18.93 4.69
CA GLN A 50 -8.04 -20.13 3.85
C GLN A 50 -7.41 -19.99 2.46
N MET A 51 -7.23 -18.77 1.99
CA MET A 51 -6.61 -18.45 0.70
C MET A 51 -5.13 -18.05 0.79
N GLY A 52 -4.45 -18.34 1.89
CA GLY A 52 -3.07 -17.89 2.17
C GLY A 52 -2.03 -18.22 1.09
N GLY A 53 -2.22 -19.29 0.31
CA GLY A 53 -1.35 -19.66 -0.81
C GLY A 53 -1.69 -19.00 -2.16
N THR A 54 -2.66 -18.09 -2.21
CA THR A 54 -3.12 -17.45 -3.43
C THR A 54 -2.57 -16.03 -3.60
N ILE A 55 -2.88 -15.41 -4.75
CA ILE A 55 -2.56 -14.00 -5.03
C ILE A 55 -3.13 -13.07 -3.95
N LEU A 56 -4.32 -13.37 -3.40
CA LEU A 56 -4.92 -12.57 -2.33
C LEU A 56 -4.11 -12.63 -1.04
N GLY A 57 -3.56 -13.80 -0.71
CA GLY A 57 -2.62 -13.94 0.41
C GLY A 57 -1.36 -13.10 0.22
N LEU A 58 -0.81 -13.06 -1.00
CA LEU A 58 0.33 -12.20 -1.32
C LEU A 58 -0.01 -10.72 -1.15
N TYR A 59 -1.18 -10.26 -1.64
CA TYR A 59 -1.67 -8.90 -1.41
C TYR A 59 -1.75 -8.55 0.07
N ASN A 60 -2.26 -9.48 0.88
CA ASN A 60 -2.36 -9.29 2.32
C ASN A 60 -1.00 -9.13 3.00
N VAL A 61 0.01 -9.90 2.58
CA VAL A 61 1.39 -9.76 3.07
C VAL A 61 1.98 -8.41 2.67
N MET A 62 1.83 -8.01 1.40
CA MET A 62 2.37 -6.74 0.88
C MET A 62 1.73 -5.50 1.52
N SER A 63 0.45 -5.58 1.86
CA SER A 63 -0.26 -4.51 2.57
C SER A 63 0.03 -4.49 4.10
N GLY A 64 0.81 -5.45 4.60
CA GLY A 64 1.07 -5.57 6.04
C GLY A 64 -0.15 -5.99 6.86
N GLY A 65 -1.11 -6.72 6.24
CA GLY A 65 -2.35 -7.14 6.87
C GLY A 65 -3.53 -6.19 6.68
N ALA A 66 -3.29 -5.01 6.15
CA ALA A 66 -4.33 -4.02 5.90
C ALA A 66 -5.45 -4.53 4.97
N PHE A 67 -5.09 -5.43 4.03
CA PHE A 67 -6.05 -6.03 3.11
C PHE A 67 -7.03 -6.95 3.83
N ALA A 68 -6.57 -7.85 4.71
CA ALA A 68 -7.43 -8.76 5.47
C ALA A 68 -8.33 -8.03 6.48
N GLN A 69 -7.90 -6.88 6.97
CA GLN A 69 -8.66 -6.07 7.91
C GLN A 69 -9.53 -5.00 7.23
N ALA A 70 -9.59 -5.00 5.90
CA ALA A 70 -10.31 -3.98 5.10
C ALA A 70 -10.08 -2.56 5.62
N THR A 71 -8.84 -2.22 5.92
CA THR A 71 -8.51 -0.88 6.41
C THR A 71 -8.56 0.15 5.29
N VAL A 72 -8.54 1.43 5.63
CA VAL A 72 -8.50 2.52 4.64
C VAL A 72 -7.32 2.37 3.68
N PHE A 73 -6.21 1.77 4.13
CA PHE A 73 -5.04 1.49 3.31
C PHE A 73 -4.98 0.04 2.78
N ALA A 74 -6.11 -0.65 2.68
CA ALA A 74 -6.17 -2.04 2.22
C ALA A 74 -5.50 -2.26 0.85
N LEU A 75 -5.70 -1.34 -0.10
CA LEU A 75 -5.04 -1.39 -1.40
C LEU A 75 -3.55 -0.99 -1.34
N SER A 76 -3.12 -0.37 -0.22
CA SER A 76 -1.72 0.05 -0.01
C SER A 76 -1.18 0.85 -1.21
N ILE A 77 0.07 0.58 -1.62
CA ILE A 77 0.75 1.22 -2.74
C ILE A 77 0.60 0.44 -4.06
N GLN A 78 -0.14 -0.68 -4.06
CA GLN A 78 -0.27 -1.57 -5.21
C GLN A 78 -0.76 -0.88 -6.49
N PRO A 79 -1.82 -0.03 -6.48
CA PRO A 79 -2.27 0.65 -7.67
C PRO A 79 -1.18 1.51 -8.31
N TYR A 80 -0.33 2.13 -7.49
CA TYR A 80 0.79 2.94 -7.96
C TYR A 80 1.90 2.09 -8.59
N ILE A 81 2.25 0.95 -7.99
CA ILE A 81 3.25 0.03 -8.55
C ILE A 81 2.79 -0.45 -9.92
N ASN A 82 1.52 -0.89 -10.04
CA ASN A 82 0.96 -1.34 -11.29
C ASN A 82 0.94 -0.21 -12.35
N ALA A 83 0.51 1.00 -11.97
CA ALA A 83 0.51 2.16 -12.84
C ALA A 83 1.93 2.51 -13.32
N SER A 84 2.90 2.50 -12.41
CA SER A 84 4.30 2.80 -12.73
C SER A 84 4.88 1.82 -13.75
N ILE A 85 4.62 0.52 -13.57
CA ILE A 85 5.06 -0.52 -14.51
C ILE A 85 4.38 -0.32 -15.88
N ILE A 86 3.07 -0.08 -15.92
CA ILE A 86 2.31 0.16 -17.15
C ILE A 86 2.87 1.37 -17.88
N ILE A 87 3.08 2.49 -17.20
CA ILE A 87 3.61 3.72 -17.81
C ILE A 87 5.06 3.52 -18.29
N GLN A 88 5.90 2.80 -17.55
CA GLN A 88 7.26 2.47 -17.99
C GLN A 88 7.24 1.64 -19.28
N LEU A 89 6.36 0.66 -19.41
CA LEU A 89 6.20 -0.12 -20.63
C LEU A 89 5.67 0.74 -21.78
N LEU A 90 4.70 1.61 -21.51
CA LEU A 90 4.15 2.52 -22.52
C LEU A 90 5.18 3.56 -22.98
N THR A 91 6.12 3.99 -22.14
CA THR A 91 7.20 4.90 -22.55
C THR A 91 8.16 4.26 -23.55
N VAL A 92 8.25 2.93 -23.56
CA VAL A 92 9.03 2.19 -24.57
C VAL A 92 8.20 1.93 -25.83
N ALA A 93 6.90 1.66 -25.68
CA ALA A 93 6.01 1.27 -26.77
C ALA A 93 5.51 2.47 -27.60
N ILE A 94 5.34 3.64 -26.98
CA ILE A 94 4.77 4.83 -27.61
C ILE A 94 5.85 5.88 -27.84
N PRO A 95 6.21 6.20 -29.12
CA PRO A 95 7.28 7.14 -29.44
C PRO A 95 7.08 8.56 -28.87
N ALA A 96 5.82 8.98 -28.69
CA ALA A 96 5.50 10.27 -28.06
C ALA A 96 5.89 10.34 -26.59
N LEU A 97 5.64 9.24 -25.83
CA LEU A 97 6.05 9.11 -24.43
C LEU A 97 7.56 8.88 -24.28
N GLU A 98 8.16 8.18 -25.23
CA GLU A 98 9.61 7.97 -25.27
C GLU A 98 10.35 9.30 -25.42
N ARG A 99 9.92 10.16 -26.35
CA ARG A 99 10.48 11.52 -26.53
C ARG A 99 10.31 12.36 -25.27
N LEU A 100 9.13 12.28 -24.65
CA LEU A 100 8.86 12.99 -23.40
C LEU A 100 9.78 12.52 -22.26
N ALA A 101 10.11 11.23 -22.21
CA ALA A 101 10.98 10.64 -21.20
C ALA A 101 12.45 10.98 -21.41
N LYS A 102 12.92 10.97 -22.67
CA LYS A 102 14.33 11.15 -23.04
C LYS A 102 14.69 12.62 -23.27
N ASP A 103 13.87 13.33 -24.05
CA ASP A 103 14.16 14.68 -24.54
C ASP A 103 13.52 15.77 -23.69
N GLY A 104 12.49 15.42 -22.88
CA GLY A 104 11.70 16.39 -22.11
C GLY A 104 12.38 16.91 -20.83
N GLY A 105 13.59 16.44 -20.48
CA GLY A 105 14.30 16.88 -19.29
C GLY A 105 13.47 16.76 -18.00
N GLU A 106 13.54 17.77 -17.13
CA GLU A 106 12.77 17.79 -15.87
C GLU A 106 11.26 17.97 -16.11
N GLU A 107 10.86 18.73 -17.10
CA GLU A 107 9.43 18.92 -17.43
C GLU A 107 8.80 17.64 -17.97
N GLY A 108 9.53 16.89 -18.79
CA GLY A 108 9.10 15.60 -19.29
C GLY A 108 8.89 14.58 -18.15
N ARG A 109 9.82 14.52 -17.21
CA ARG A 109 9.70 13.67 -16.01
C ARG A 109 8.48 14.04 -15.17
N LYS A 110 8.23 15.34 -14.92
CA LYS A 110 7.05 15.81 -14.19
C LYS A 110 5.74 15.43 -14.90
N LYS A 111 5.68 15.52 -16.23
CA LYS A 111 4.52 15.10 -17.01
C LYS A 111 4.27 13.61 -16.91
N ILE A 112 5.32 12.77 -17.03
CA ILE A 112 5.22 11.32 -16.87
C ILE A 112 4.74 10.96 -15.45
N GLN A 113 5.28 11.63 -14.43
CA GLN A 113 4.83 11.43 -13.05
C GLN A 113 3.34 11.81 -12.88
N SER A 114 2.88 12.90 -13.50
CA SER A 114 1.47 13.27 -13.47
C SER A 114 0.59 12.23 -14.16
N ILE A 115 1.00 11.70 -15.32
CA ILE A 115 0.30 10.63 -16.03
C ILE A 115 0.24 9.37 -15.13
N THR A 116 1.33 9.02 -14.47
CA THR A 116 1.37 7.90 -13.53
C THR A 116 0.38 8.09 -12.38
N ARG A 117 0.28 9.29 -11.81
CA ARG A 117 -0.70 9.60 -10.75
C ARG A 117 -2.14 9.40 -11.22
N TYR A 118 -2.52 9.93 -12.38
CA TYR A 118 -3.87 9.74 -12.92
C TYR A 118 -4.17 8.27 -13.23
N THR A 119 -3.20 7.56 -13.81
CA THR A 119 -3.32 6.12 -14.06
C THR A 119 -3.46 5.34 -12.76
N THR A 120 -2.74 5.73 -11.70
CA THR A 120 -2.85 5.13 -10.37
C THR A 120 -4.27 5.25 -9.82
N VAL A 121 -4.87 6.43 -9.90
CA VAL A 121 -6.26 6.64 -9.45
C VAL A 121 -7.22 5.78 -10.27
N GLY A 122 -7.05 5.71 -11.60
CA GLY A 122 -7.86 4.84 -12.46
C GLY A 122 -7.76 3.36 -12.06
N ILE A 123 -6.55 2.85 -11.80
CA ILE A 123 -6.34 1.48 -11.34
C ILE A 123 -6.89 1.28 -9.92
N ALA A 124 -6.75 2.27 -9.04
CA ALA A 124 -7.31 2.21 -7.68
C ALA A 124 -8.84 2.08 -7.70
N ILE A 125 -9.53 2.80 -8.61
CA ILE A 125 -10.97 2.66 -8.81
C ILE A 125 -11.32 1.23 -9.23
N LEU A 126 -10.63 0.68 -10.23
CA LEU A 126 -10.83 -0.69 -10.72
C LEU A 126 -10.64 -1.72 -9.60
N GLN A 127 -9.56 -1.59 -8.83
CA GLN A 127 -9.25 -2.50 -7.73
C GLN A 127 -10.22 -2.35 -6.57
N ALA A 128 -10.62 -1.13 -6.20
CA ALA A 128 -11.58 -0.88 -5.13
C ALA A 128 -12.96 -1.46 -5.46
N VAL A 129 -13.42 -1.29 -6.69
CA VAL A 129 -14.67 -1.86 -7.19
C VAL A 129 -14.58 -3.39 -7.22
N GLY A 130 -13.48 -3.96 -7.73
CA GLY A 130 -13.24 -5.40 -7.72
C GLY A 130 -13.24 -6.00 -6.32
N TYR A 131 -12.59 -5.31 -5.36
CA TYR A 131 -12.54 -5.75 -3.98
C TYR A 131 -13.92 -5.68 -3.31
N TYR A 132 -14.70 -4.62 -3.57
CA TYR A 132 -16.08 -4.52 -3.10
C TYR A 132 -16.95 -5.66 -3.65
N PHE A 133 -16.88 -5.96 -4.95
CA PHE A 133 -17.63 -7.08 -5.55
C PHE A 133 -17.22 -8.43 -4.95
N MET A 134 -15.94 -8.63 -4.69
CA MET A 134 -15.45 -9.82 -4.00
C MET A 134 -16.11 -9.94 -2.62
N MET A 135 -16.04 -8.92 -1.79
CA MET A 135 -16.65 -8.92 -0.46
C MET A 135 -18.17 -9.18 -0.50
N ARG A 136 -18.85 -8.57 -1.47
CA ARG A 136 -20.30 -8.77 -1.66
C ARG A 136 -20.65 -10.20 -2.06
N ASN A 137 -19.92 -10.78 -3.01
CA ASN A 137 -20.20 -12.14 -3.51
C ASN A 137 -19.97 -13.23 -2.46
N TYR A 138 -19.02 -13.01 -1.55
CA TYR A 138 -18.72 -13.95 -0.47
C TYR A 138 -19.41 -13.63 0.85
N ASN A 139 -20.37 -12.67 0.84
CA ASN A 139 -21.12 -12.24 2.02
C ASN A 139 -20.23 -11.80 3.19
N LEU A 140 -19.15 -11.08 2.89
CA LEU A 140 -18.18 -10.55 3.87
C LEU A 140 -18.54 -9.13 4.33
N LEU A 141 -19.67 -8.60 3.89
CA LEU A 141 -20.19 -7.30 4.30
C LEU A 141 -21.05 -7.46 5.56
N ALA A 142 -21.06 -6.43 6.40
CA ALA A 142 -21.93 -6.39 7.57
C ALA A 142 -23.42 -6.46 7.17
N SER A 143 -24.26 -6.98 8.04
CA SER A 143 -25.70 -7.21 7.77
C SER A 143 -26.49 -5.95 7.42
N ASP A 144 -26.02 -4.78 7.82
CA ASP A 144 -26.57 -3.46 7.53
C ASP A 144 -26.03 -2.82 6.25
N ALA A 145 -25.06 -3.48 5.58
CA ALA A 145 -24.42 -2.98 4.36
C ALA A 145 -25.25 -3.21 3.08
N THR A 146 -26.58 -3.05 3.18
CA THR A 146 -27.48 -3.19 2.02
C THR A 146 -27.70 -1.83 1.35
N GLY A 147 -27.41 -1.76 0.03
CA GLY A 147 -27.69 -0.56 -0.77
C GLY A 147 -26.48 0.05 -1.45
N ILE A 148 -26.74 1.19 -2.12
CA ILE A 148 -25.71 1.92 -2.89
C ILE A 148 -24.80 2.74 -1.96
N TRP A 149 -25.34 3.23 -0.84
CA TRP A 149 -24.60 4.09 0.08
C TRP A 149 -23.38 3.40 0.72
N PRO A 150 -23.51 2.22 1.34
CA PRO A 150 -22.36 1.47 1.86
C PRO A 150 -21.33 1.14 0.76
N ALA A 151 -21.78 0.76 -0.45
CA ALA A 151 -20.91 0.49 -1.57
C ALA A 151 -20.04 1.71 -1.93
N LEU A 152 -20.65 2.89 -2.00
CA LEU A 152 -19.97 4.13 -2.31
C LEU A 152 -18.96 4.48 -1.22
N VAL A 153 -19.34 4.37 0.06
CA VAL A 153 -18.44 4.64 1.20
C VAL A 153 -17.21 3.73 1.16
N ILE A 154 -17.41 2.43 0.96
CA ILE A 154 -16.32 1.45 0.92
C ILE A 154 -15.36 1.76 -0.26
N VAL A 155 -15.90 1.93 -1.47
CA VAL A 155 -15.08 2.16 -2.67
C VAL A 155 -14.33 3.49 -2.58
N VAL A 156 -14.99 4.57 -2.17
CA VAL A 156 -14.35 5.89 -2.03
C VAL A 156 -13.27 5.86 -0.93
N SER A 157 -13.51 5.16 0.18
CA SER A 157 -12.52 5.01 1.26
C SER A 157 -11.24 4.33 0.77
N PHE A 158 -11.36 3.26 -0.01
CA PHE A 158 -10.20 2.56 -0.58
C PHE A 158 -9.44 3.42 -1.61
N ILE A 159 -10.16 4.14 -2.47
CA ILE A 159 -9.53 5.05 -3.46
C ILE A 159 -8.81 6.19 -2.74
N ALA A 160 -9.45 6.82 -1.78
CA ALA A 160 -8.87 7.90 -0.99
C ALA A 160 -7.62 7.42 -0.23
N GLY A 161 -7.72 6.26 0.43
CA GLY A 161 -6.59 5.66 1.16
C GLY A 161 -5.41 5.36 0.26
N SER A 162 -5.63 4.72 -0.90
CA SER A 162 -4.57 4.42 -1.86
C SER A 162 -3.93 5.68 -2.43
N SER A 163 -4.73 6.71 -2.75
CA SER A 163 -4.22 7.99 -3.23
C SER A 163 -3.38 8.70 -2.17
N PHE A 164 -3.77 8.60 -0.91
CA PHE A 164 -3.02 9.16 0.21
C PHE A 164 -1.70 8.42 0.44
N VAL A 165 -1.69 7.08 0.36
CA VAL A 165 -0.47 6.27 0.45
C VAL A 165 0.50 6.60 -0.70
N MET A 166 -0.02 6.78 -1.93
CA MET A 166 0.78 7.24 -3.07
C MET A 166 1.45 8.59 -2.76
N TRP A 167 0.67 9.55 -2.29
CA TRP A 167 1.20 10.87 -1.91
C TRP A 167 2.27 10.77 -0.82
N MET A 168 2.04 9.95 0.22
CA MET A 168 3.06 9.70 1.26
C MET A 168 4.35 9.13 0.68
N GLY A 169 4.27 8.18 -0.25
CA GLY A 169 5.43 7.60 -0.92
C GLY A 169 6.23 8.63 -1.71
N GLU A 170 5.55 9.54 -2.41
CA GLU A 170 6.19 10.64 -3.12
C GLU A 170 6.86 11.63 -2.16
N GLN A 171 6.20 11.99 -1.05
CA GLN A 171 6.79 12.88 -0.04
C GLN A 171 8.05 12.29 0.58
N VAL A 172 8.07 10.98 0.87
CA VAL A 172 9.28 10.32 1.37
C VAL A 172 10.39 10.32 0.32
N THR A 173 10.06 10.16 -0.96
CA THR A 173 11.06 10.22 -2.05
C THR A 173 11.66 11.60 -2.19
N GLU A 174 10.87 12.67 -1.99
CA GLU A 174 11.30 14.06 -2.16
C GLU A 174 12.04 14.59 -0.92
N PHE A 175 11.49 14.40 0.27
CA PHE A 175 11.98 14.99 1.53
C PHE A 175 12.60 13.98 2.50
N GLY A 176 12.45 12.69 2.26
CA GLY A 176 12.93 11.62 3.12
C GLY A 176 14.24 11.01 2.65
N ILE A 177 14.39 9.71 2.92
CA ILE A 177 15.57 8.91 2.54
C ILE A 177 15.16 7.90 1.48
N GLY A 178 15.89 7.87 0.37
CA GLY A 178 15.74 6.85 -0.67
C GLY A 178 14.41 6.88 -1.40
N ASN A 179 13.96 5.71 -1.88
CA ASN A 179 12.70 5.59 -2.59
C ASN A 179 11.55 5.34 -1.60
N GLY A 180 10.67 6.33 -1.42
CA GLY A 180 9.59 6.27 -0.44
C GLY A 180 8.59 5.14 -0.67
N ILE A 181 8.35 4.77 -1.94
CA ILE A 181 7.47 3.66 -2.30
C ILE A 181 8.02 2.34 -1.78
N SER A 182 9.32 2.10 -2.02
CA SER A 182 10.01 0.90 -1.54
C SER A 182 10.06 0.85 -0.01
N ILE A 183 10.22 1.99 0.66
CA ILE A 183 10.25 2.09 2.12
C ILE A 183 8.87 1.77 2.71
N ILE A 184 7.79 2.30 2.14
CA ILE A 184 6.43 2.00 2.60
C ILE A 184 6.10 0.51 2.39
N LEU A 185 6.45 -0.06 1.23
CA LEU A 185 6.27 -1.47 0.95
C LEU A 185 7.07 -2.35 1.94
N PHE A 186 8.33 -2.01 2.16
CA PHE A 186 9.19 -2.70 3.13
C PHE A 186 8.61 -2.65 4.55
N ALA A 187 8.14 -1.48 4.98
CA ALA A 187 7.50 -1.32 6.29
C ALA A 187 6.22 -2.15 6.43
N GLY A 188 5.43 -2.27 5.35
CA GLY A 188 4.26 -3.15 5.30
C GLY A 188 4.64 -4.61 5.52
N ILE A 189 5.59 -5.13 4.74
CA ILE A 189 6.04 -6.52 4.83
C ILE A 189 6.69 -6.80 6.20
N LEU A 190 7.59 -5.92 6.64
CA LEU A 190 8.32 -6.08 7.91
C LEU A 190 7.38 -6.12 9.12
N SER A 191 6.25 -5.44 9.05
CA SER A 191 5.29 -5.39 10.15
C SER A 191 4.66 -6.74 10.51
N ARG A 192 4.68 -7.71 9.59
CA ARG A 192 4.15 -9.06 9.82
C ARG A 192 5.19 -10.09 10.26
N ILE A 193 6.47 -9.80 10.15
CA ILE A 193 7.53 -10.73 10.53
C ILE A 193 7.42 -11.19 12.00
N PRO A 194 7.19 -10.31 13.00
CA PRO A 194 7.06 -10.73 14.38
C PRO A 194 5.90 -11.71 14.62
N VAL A 195 4.78 -11.51 13.93
CA VAL A 195 3.59 -12.37 14.05
C VAL A 195 3.84 -13.75 13.44
N SER A 196 4.52 -13.81 12.31
CA SER A 196 4.89 -15.08 11.66
C SER A 196 5.86 -15.89 12.52
N TYR A 197 6.79 -15.25 13.22
CA TYR A 197 7.71 -15.94 14.13
C TYR A 197 6.99 -16.52 15.34
N THR A 198 6.02 -15.84 15.92
CA THR A 198 5.25 -16.38 17.06
C THR A 198 4.41 -17.58 16.67
N HIS A 199 3.87 -17.63 15.46
CA HIS A 199 3.15 -18.80 14.96
C HIS A 199 4.05 -19.97 14.57
N LEU A 200 5.31 -19.71 14.16
CA LEU A 200 6.29 -20.76 13.84
C LEU A 200 7.02 -21.30 15.09
N THR A 201 7.10 -20.54 16.18
CA THR A 201 7.78 -20.94 17.41
C THR A 201 6.83 -21.50 18.47
N LEU A 202 5.54 -21.65 18.18
CA LEU A 202 4.55 -22.33 19.02
C LEU A 202 4.02 -23.60 18.35
N PRO A 203 4.87 -24.59 18.07
CA PRO A 203 4.41 -25.97 18.10
C PRO A 203 5.16 -26.70 19.20
N THR A 204 4.51 -27.65 19.76
CA THR A 204 5.09 -28.67 20.65
C THR A 204 5.21 -28.30 22.13
N ASN A 205 4.04 -28.14 22.78
CA ASN A 205 3.83 -28.78 24.08
C ASN A 205 2.39 -29.33 24.14
N ARG A 206 2.08 -30.28 23.26
CA ARG A 206 0.98 -31.22 23.40
C ARG A 206 1.52 -32.61 23.08
N GLU A 207 2.42 -33.05 23.93
CA GLU A 207 2.64 -34.47 24.17
C GLU A 207 2.98 -34.61 25.64
N VAL A 208 1.98 -34.83 26.47
CA VAL A 208 1.93 -35.79 27.59
C VAL A 208 0.46 -36.07 27.85
#